data_5e7559f4fb3304acc25e7956694fc890
#
_entry.id   5e7559f4fb3304acc25e7956694fc890
#
_cell.length_a   1.000
_cell.length_b   1.000
_cell.length_c   1.000
_cell.angle_alpha   90.00
_cell.angle_beta   90.00
_cell.angle_gamma   90.00
#
_symmetry.space_group_name_H-M   'P 1'
#
loop_
_entity.id
_entity.type
_entity.pdbx_description
1 polymer ?
#
loop_
_entity_poly.entity_id
_entity_poly.type
_entity_poly.pdbx_seq_one_letter_code
_entity_poly.pdbx_strand_id
1 'polypeptide(L)'
;MTAPIFGLLGRKLGHSWSVPIHAALGCPDYRLIELEPEDLPAFLQQENLGGLNVTIPYKRDVMPYCDVIDPQAQAIGSVNTLCRRSDGKLCAWNTDAAGFSYMARRAGISFAGQKVVILGSGG
;
A
#
# COMPACT_ATOMS: atom_id res chain seq x y z
N MET A 1 5.07 26.18 0.99
CA MET A 1 4.81 24.80 0.48
C MET A 1 5.37 23.80 1.47
N THR A 2 4.54 22.92 1.91
CA THR A 2 4.96 21.79 2.76
C THR A 2 5.56 20.67 1.89
N ALA A 3 6.63 20.03 2.38
CA ALA A 3 7.24 18.90 1.69
C ALA A 3 6.24 17.73 1.51
N PRO A 4 6.33 16.98 0.42
CA PRO A 4 5.45 15.84 0.21
C PRO A 4 5.69 14.74 1.26
N ILE A 5 4.60 14.11 1.67
CA ILE A 5 4.62 13.01 2.64
C ILE A 5 4.77 11.69 1.89
N PHE A 6 5.81 10.92 2.26
CA PHE A 6 6.00 9.54 1.83
C PHE A 6 6.14 8.63 3.03
N GLY A 7 5.51 7.48 3.00
CA GLY A 7 5.63 6.56 4.12
C GLY A 7 4.78 5.30 4.05
N LEU A 8 4.92 4.50 5.10
CA LEU A 8 4.09 3.33 5.35
C LEU A 8 3.00 3.69 6.36
N LEU A 9 1.76 3.59 5.93
CA LEU A 9 0.58 3.84 6.75
C LEU A 9 0.04 2.54 7.35
N GLY A 10 -0.14 2.54 8.65
CA GLY A 10 -0.76 1.48 9.40
C GLY A 10 -1.20 1.96 10.78
N ARG A 11 -1.76 1.07 11.59
CA ARG A 11 -2.15 1.44 12.96
C ARG A 11 -1.01 1.28 13.95
N LYS A 12 -0.34 0.11 13.91
CA LYS A 12 0.88 -0.18 14.68
C LYS A 12 1.86 -0.91 13.78
N LEU A 13 3.01 -0.34 13.58
CA LEU A 13 3.94 -0.80 12.54
C LEU A 13 5.14 -1.57 13.10
N GLY A 14 5.51 -1.37 14.38
CA GLY A 14 6.61 -2.07 15.02
C GLY A 14 7.90 -2.00 14.20
N HIS A 15 8.42 -3.16 13.82
CA HIS A 15 9.55 -3.28 12.92
C HIS A 15 9.08 -3.41 11.47
N SER A 16 9.59 -2.55 10.59
CA SER A 16 9.35 -2.61 9.15
C SER A 16 10.62 -2.36 8.37
N TRP A 17 10.86 -3.19 7.37
CA TRP A 17 11.96 -3.01 6.41
C TRP A 17 11.65 -1.95 5.34
N SER A 18 10.44 -1.40 5.31
CA SER A 18 10.04 -0.43 4.29
C SER A 18 10.90 0.83 4.31
N VAL A 19 11.25 1.35 5.48
CA VAL A 19 12.06 2.57 5.59
C VAL A 19 13.46 2.38 4.99
N PRO A 20 14.28 1.40 5.39
CA PRO A 20 15.60 1.21 4.79
C PRO A 20 15.55 0.83 3.31
N ILE A 21 14.51 0.08 2.88
CA ILE A 21 14.33 -0.27 1.46
C ILE A 21 14.07 0.99 0.64
N HIS A 22 13.15 1.85 1.06
CA HIS A 22 12.85 3.09 0.33
C HIS A 22 14.01 4.08 0.35
N ALA A 23 14.76 4.16 1.44
CA ALA A 23 15.98 4.97 1.49
C ALA A 23 17.01 4.48 0.45
N ALA A 24 17.22 3.17 0.35
CA ALA A 24 18.10 2.57 -0.66
C ALA A 24 17.61 2.79 -2.10
N LEU A 25 16.29 2.92 -2.30
CA LEU A 25 15.67 3.22 -3.60
C LEU A 25 15.63 4.73 -3.92
N GLY A 26 16.21 5.57 -3.09
CA GLY A 26 16.30 7.02 -3.33
C GLY A 26 15.20 7.86 -2.70
N CYS A 27 14.45 7.32 -1.74
CA CYS A 27 13.45 8.04 -0.96
C CYS A 27 13.84 8.08 0.53
N PRO A 28 14.81 8.94 0.91
CA PRO A 28 15.34 8.98 2.29
C PRO A 28 14.33 9.53 3.31
N ASP A 29 13.35 10.32 2.86
CA ASP A 29 12.31 10.92 3.71
C ASP A 29 11.11 10.01 3.96
N TYR A 30 11.16 8.77 3.47
CA TYR A 30 10.12 7.77 3.72
C TYR A 30 10.08 7.38 5.19
N ARG A 31 8.90 7.42 5.80
CA ARG A 31 8.73 7.22 7.24
C ARG A 31 7.59 6.29 7.59
N LEU A 32 7.58 5.78 8.82
CA LEU A 32 6.44 5.07 9.39
C LEU A 32 5.38 6.08 9.84
N ILE A 33 4.13 5.82 9.51
CA ILE A 33 2.98 6.67 9.82
C ILE A 33 1.96 5.80 10.55
N GLU A 34 1.88 5.97 11.85
CA GLU A 34 0.90 5.28 12.70
C GLU A 34 -0.26 6.21 12.98
N LEU A 35 -1.47 5.77 12.65
CA LEU A 35 -2.71 6.53 12.87
C LEU A 35 -3.74 5.65 13.56
N GLU A 36 -4.55 6.27 14.39
CA GLU A 36 -5.81 5.66 14.83
C GLU A 36 -6.89 5.82 13.74
N PRO A 37 -7.92 4.95 13.69
CA PRO A 37 -8.92 4.98 12.64
C PRO A 37 -9.62 6.33 12.45
N GLU A 38 -9.85 7.06 13.53
CA GLU A 38 -10.49 8.37 13.52
C GLU A 38 -9.69 9.47 12.84
N ASP A 39 -8.36 9.33 12.78
CA ASP A 39 -7.46 10.31 12.16
C ASP A 39 -7.26 10.08 10.67
N LEU A 40 -7.64 8.89 10.18
CA LEU A 40 -7.40 8.48 8.80
C LEU A 40 -8.03 9.41 7.75
N PRO A 41 -9.31 9.85 7.89
CA PRO A 41 -9.93 10.72 6.90
C PRO A 41 -9.19 12.06 6.73
N ALA A 42 -8.88 12.72 7.84
CA ALA A 42 -8.18 14.00 7.83
C ALA A 42 -6.76 13.88 7.25
N PHE A 43 -6.07 12.78 7.56
CA PHE A 43 -4.74 12.53 7.03
C PHE A 43 -4.75 12.35 5.51
N LEU A 44 -5.70 11.58 4.96
CA LEU A 44 -5.79 11.31 3.52
C LEU A 44 -6.21 12.53 2.69
N GLN A 45 -6.82 13.54 3.32
CA GLN A 45 -7.22 14.79 2.67
C GLN A 45 -6.09 15.82 2.55
N GLN A 46 -4.93 15.57 3.15
CA GLN A 46 -3.81 16.50 3.07
C GLN A 46 -3.31 16.67 1.63
N GLU A 47 -3.18 17.91 1.19
CA GLU A 47 -2.74 18.24 -0.18
C GLU A 47 -1.29 17.82 -0.46
N ASN A 48 -0.45 17.83 0.57
CA ASN A 48 0.96 17.45 0.49
C ASN A 48 1.21 15.93 0.63
N LEU A 49 0.17 15.12 0.63
CA LEU A 49 0.34 13.68 0.58
C LEU A 49 0.93 13.28 -0.77
N GLY A 50 2.17 12.80 -0.80
CA GLY A 50 2.88 12.42 -2.02
C GLY A 50 2.59 10.97 -2.41
N GLY A 51 3.00 10.02 -1.55
CA GLY A 51 2.76 8.60 -1.79
C GLY A 51 2.88 7.77 -0.52
N LEU A 52 2.03 6.75 -0.42
CA LEU A 52 1.99 5.86 0.73
C LEU A 52 2.00 4.41 0.28
N ASN A 53 2.70 3.56 1.04
CA ASN A 53 2.29 2.18 1.16
C ASN A 53 1.29 2.07 2.32
N VAL A 54 0.35 1.15 2.19
CA VAL A 54 -0.70 0.93 3.18
C VAL A 54 -0.64 -0.51 3.65
N THR A 55 -0.68 -0.70 4.97
CA THR A 55 -0.71 -2.02 5.58
C THR A 55 -1.87 -2.15 6.57
N ILE A 56 -1.89 -3.22 7.34
CA ILE A 56 -2.93 -3.55 8.31
C ILE A 56 -3.16 -2.37 9.29
N PRO A 57 -4.42 -2.00 9.55
CA PRO A 57 -5.68 -2.59 9.08
C PRO A 57 -6.32 -1.83 7.89
N TYR A 58 -5.61 -0.89 7.27
CA TYR A 58 -6.19 0.18 6.46
C TYR A 58 -6.29 -0.11 4.95
N LYS A 59 -5.86 -1.28 4.47
CA LYS A 59 -5.85 -1.61 3.03
C LYS A 59 -7.21 -1.54 2.33
N ARG A 60 -8.31 -1.68 3.09
CA ARG A 60 -9.68 -1.49 2.60
C ARG A 60 -10.22 -0.12 2.98
N ASP A 61 -9.92 0.34 4.18
CA ASP A 61 -10.50 1.55 4.76
C ASP A 61 -10.10 2.82 4.00
N VAL A 62 -8.94 2.81 3.33
CA VAL A 62 -8.48 3.93 2.51
C VAL A 62 -9.17 4.02 1.14
N MET A 63 -9.76 2.94 0.66
CA MET A 63 -10.36 2.90 -0.69
C MET A 63 -11.45 3.94 -0.93
N PRO A 64 -12.38 4.21 0.01
CA PRO A 64 -13.40 5.24 -0.18
C PRO A 64 -12.86 6.67 -0.37
N TYR A 65 -11.61 6.92 0.02
CA TYR A 65 -10.94 8.22 -0.10
C TYR A 65 -10.13 8.36 -1.40
N CYS A 66 -10.05 7.32 -2.21
CA CYS A 66 -9.32 7.32 -3.46
C CYS A 66 -10.23 7.73 -4.62
N ASP A 67 -9.72 8.63 -5.45
CA ASP A 67 -10.44 9.11 -6.65
C ASP A 67 -10.36 8.10 -7.79
N VAL A 68 -9.25 7.39 -7.89
CA VAL A 68 -9.00 6.39 -8.92
C VAL A 68 -8.42 5.13 -8.27
N ILE A 69 -9.05 4.00 -8.53
CA ILE A 69 -8.55 2.69 -8.09
C ILE A 69 -8.26 1.83 -9.31
N ASP A 70 -7.05 1.28 -9.37
CA ASP A 70 -6.66 0.34 -10.41
C ASP A 70 -7.66 -0.83 -10.51
N PRO A 71 -8.07 -1.25 -11.72
CA PRO A 71 -9.06 -2.32 -11.88
C PRO A 71 -8.70 -3.63 -11.16
N GLN A 72 -7.43 -4.01 -11.13
CA GLN A 72 -6.98 -5.20 -10.38
C GLN A 72 -7.16 -5.02 -8.88
N ALA A 73 -6.79 -3.85 -8.34
CA ALA A 73 -6.99 -3.53 -6.93
C ALA A 73 -8.47 -3.51 -6.55
N GLN A 74 -9.31 -2.96 -7.44
CA GLN A 74 -10.76 -2.97 -7.26
C GLN A 74 -11.32 -4.40 -7.22
N ALA A 75 -10.86 -5.28 -8.10
CA ALA A 75 -11.27 -6.69 -8.13
C ALA A 75 -10.81 -7.47 -6.88
N ILE A 76 -9.60 -7.18 -6.38
CA ILE A 76 -9.07 -7.75 -5.14
C ILE A 76 -9.83 -7.21 -3.91
N GLY A 77 -10.27 -5.96 -3.96
CA GLY A 77 -10.97 -5.28 -2.85
C GLY A 77 -10.02 -4.79 -1.75
N SER A 78 -8.76 -4.57 -2.08
CA SER A 78 -7.79 -3.95 -1.17
C SER A 78 -6.66 -3.25 -1.95
N VAL A 79 -6.06 -2.23 -1.33
CA VAL A 79 -4.95 -1.46 -1.89
C VAL A 79 -3.80 -1.41 -0.90
N ASN A 80 -2.57 -1.37 -1.40
CA ASN A 80 -1.38 -1.21 -0.58
C ASN A 80 -0.49 -0.04 -1.01
N THR A 81 -0.88 0.67 -2.07
CA THR A 81 -0.10 1.79 -2.62
C THR A 81 -1.03 2.92 -3.01
N LEU A 82 -0.77 4.10 -2.49
CA LEU A 82 -1.46 5.34 -2.83
C LEU A 82 -0.46 6.35 -3.39
N CYS A 83 -0.91 7.13 -4.37
CA CYS A 83 -0.12 8.23 -4.91
C CYS A 83 -1.03 9.40 -5.26
N ARG A 84 -0.66 10.61 -4.82
CA ARG A 84 -1.34 11.82 -5.28
C ARG A 84 -0.71 12.30 -6.57
N ARG A 85 -1.53 12.39 -7.59
CA ARG A 85 -1.12 12.87 -8.91
C ARG A 85 -1.05 14.40 -8.95
N SER A 86 -0.41 14.93 -9.98
CA SER A 86 -0.30 16.37 -10.22
C SER A 86 -1.64 17.08 -10.42
N ASP A 87 -2.69 16.35 -10.83
CA ASP A 87 -4.05 16.84 -10.94
C ASP A 87 -4.81 16.85 -9.59
N GLY A 88 -4.13 16.50 -8.50
CA GLY A 88 -4.68 16.44 -7.14
C GLY A 88 -5.42 15.14 -6.81
N LYS A 89 -5.62 14.25 -7.76
CA LYS A 89 -6.33 12.98 -7.54
C LYS A 89 -5.48 11.97 -6.76
N LEU A 90 -6.11 11.31 -5.80
CA LEU A 90 -5.51 10.20 -5.06
C LEU A 90 -5.80 8.90 -5.79
N CYS A 91 -4.74 8.26 -6.28
CA CYS A 91 -4.81 7.01 -7.02
C CYS A 91 -4.30 5.86 -6.17
N ALA A 92 -4.88 4.66 -6.37
CA ALA A 92 -4.59 3.49 -5.57
C ALA A 92 -4.35 2.23 -6.40
N TRP A 93 -3.40 1.43 -5.97
CA TRP A 93 -3.02 0.15 -6.57
C TRP A 93 -2.84 -0.94 -5.51
N ASN A 94 -2.83 -2.19 -5.98
CA ASN A 94 -2.39 -3.33 -5.19
C ASN A 94 -1.20 -3.98 -5.86
N THR A 95 -0.03 -3.89 -5.24
CA THR A 95 1.22 -4.51 -5.71
C THR A 95 1.52 -5.83 -5.01
N ASP A 96 0.75 -6.23 -4.00
CA ASP A 96 0.94 -7.48 -3.26
C ASP A 96 0.74 -8.70 -4.15
N ALA A 97 -0.30 -8.70 -4.99
CA ALA A 97 -0.59 -9.81 -5.89
C ALA A 97 0.52 -10.02 -6.94
N ALA A 98 0.99 -8.93 -7.55
CA ALA A 98 2.09 -8.97 -8.50
C ALA A 98 3.40 -9.40 -7.83
N GLY A 99 3.68 -8.90 -6.62
CA GLY A 99 4.86 -9.26 -5.83
C GLY A 99 4.86 -10.74 -5.45
N PHE A 100 3.74 -11.26 -5.00
CA PHE A 100 3.60 -12.69 -4.70
C PHE A 100 3.81 -13.56 -5.94
N SER A 101 3.20 -13.21 -7.06
CA SER A 101 3.37 -13.92 -8.33
C SER A 101 4.82 -13.91 -8.83
N TYR A 102 5.49 -12.77 -8.69
CA TYR A 102 6.91 -12.63 -9.03
C TYR A 102 7.79 -13.53 -8.14
N MET A 103 7.57 -13.51 -6.83
CA MET A 103 8.30 -14.35 -5.88
C MET A 103 8.13 -15.83 -6.18
N ALA A 104 6.91 -16.30 -6.46
CA ALA A 104 6.64 -17.69 -6.82
C ALA A 104 7.37 -18.10 -8.09
N ARG A 105 7.32 -17.27 -9.14
CA ARG A 105 8.03 -17.53 -10.40
C ARG A 105 9.55 -17.60 -10.21
N ARG A 106 10.11 -16.69 -9.42
CA ARG A 106 11.54 -16.70 -9.08
C ARG A 106 11.98 -17.98 -8.35
N ALA A 107 11.09 -18.54 -7.54
CA ALA A 107 11.31 -19.79 -6.83
C ALA A 107 11.02 -21.04 -7.70
N GLY A 108 10.66 -20.87 -8.97
CA GLY A 108 10.31 -21.97 -9.87
C GLY A 108 8.96 -22.65 -9.53
N ILE A 109 8.11 -21.96 -8.79
CA ILE A 109 6.80 -22.49 -8.38
C ILE A 109 5.75 -22.16 -9.45
N SER A 110 5.07 -23.18 -9.96
CA SER A 110 3.89 -23.06 -10.82
C SER A 110 2.68 -23.61 -10.08
N PHE A 111 1.58 -22.85 -10.04
CA PHE A 111 0.33 -23.29 -9.41
C PHE A 111 -0.58 -24.07 -10.35
N ALA A 112 -0.35 -23.98 -11.66
CA ALA A 112 -1.17 -24.68 -12.66
C ALA A 112 -1.08 -26.19 -12.46
N GLY A 113 -2.25 -26.86 -12.35
CA GLY A 113 -2.32 -28.29 -12.15
C GLY A 113 -1.90 -28.79 -10.76
N GLN A 114 -1.61 -27.89 -9.82
CA GLN A 114 -1.19 -28.24 -8.46
C GLN A 114 -2.36 -28.09 -7.46
N LYS A 115 -2.32 -28.91 -6.41
CA LYS A 115 -3.19 -28.74 -5.24
C LYS A 115 -2.58 -27.64 -4.36
N VAL A 116 -3.31 -26.56 -4.18
CA VAL A 116 -2.89 -25.41 -3.36
C VAL A 116 -3.77 -25.31 -2.11
N VAL A 117 -3.15 -25.13 -0.97
CA VAL A 117 -3.84 -24.89 0.31
C VAL A 117 -3.48 -23.49 0.80
N ILE A 118 -4.49 -22.70 1.11
CA ILE A 118 -4.33 -21.35 1.65
C ILE A 118 -4.79 -21.36 3.11
N LEU A 119 -3.90 -20.97 4.02
CA LEU A 119 -4.17 -20.90 5.45
C LEU A 119 -4.52 -19.44 5.80
N GLY A 120 -5.82 -19.12 5.79
CA GLY A 120 -6.34 -17.78 6.03
C GLY A 120 -6.64 -17.01 4.74
N SER A 121 -7.57 -16.07 4.83
CA SER A 121 -8.04 -15.25 3.71
C SER A 121 -8.24 -13.77 4.07
N GLY A 122 -7.71 -13.35 5.21
CA GLY A 122 -7.78 -11.98 5.67
C GLY A 122 -6.65 -11.11 5.11
N GLY A 123 -6.83 -9.81 5.15
CA GLY A 123 -5.78 -8.85 4.78
C GLY A 123 -6.24 -7.79 3.80
#